data_915cf0a6a4969627eed2a75b8518d0d9
#
_entry.id   915cf0a6a4969627eed2a75b8518d0d9
#
_cell.length_a   1.000
_cell.length_b   1.000
_cell.length_c   1.000
_cell.angle_alpha   90.00
_cell.angle_beta   90.00
_cell.angle_gamma   90.00
#
_symmetry.space_group_name_H-M   'P 1'
#
loop_
_entity.id
_entity.type
_entity.pdbx_description
1 polymer ?
#
loop_
_entity_poly.entity_id
_entity_poly.type
_entity_poly.pdbx_seq_one_letter_code
_entity_poly.pdbx_strand_id
1 'polypeptide(L)'
;VDHQTLIRVGTKMGTMLQRVCQSAIMRVAEQPLWQIDGGLRPEGKDGALVRVLSSHKNYYEQWAENWEFQALLKARPVAGDPDLGQAYMDMTRPFVWSASKRKNFVYDCQKMRKRVEDLIPAPLKDREIKLGRGGLRDVEFTVQMLQLVHGRTDESLRTSNTLDSLQRLSEGGYVSRKQAVRMSQDYRFERVMEHRQQIWSLKRTHLFPDLGRASVG
;
A
#
# COMPACT_ATOMS: atom_id res chain seq x y z
N VAL A 1 11.23 8.75 -31.84
CA VAL A 1 11.01 9.81 -30.80
C VAL A 1 12.15 9.70 -29.81
N ASP A 2 12.80 10.84 -29.51
CA ASP A 2 13.92 10.79 -28.58
C ASP A 2 13.45 10.56 -27.12
N HIS A 3 14.35 10.02 -26.30
CA HIS A 3 14.06 9.64 -24.92
C HIS A 3 13.58 10.82 -24.05
N GLN A 4 14.16 12.01 -24.23
CA GLN A 4 13.79 13.20 -23.46
C GLN A 4 12.36 13.65 -23.79
N THR A 5 11.98 13.57 -25.05
CA THR A 5 10.61 13.87 -25.48
C THR A 5 9.60 12.92 -24.88
N LEU A 6 9.90 11.61 -24.83
CA LEU A 6 9.03 10.61 -24.20
C LEU A 6 8.83 10.90 -22.69
N ILE A 7 9.91 11.17 -21.97
CA ILE A 7 9.84 11.52 -20.53
C ILE A 7 9.02 12.81 -20.33
N ARG A 8 9.23 13.82 -21.14
CA ARG A 8 8.49 15.09 -21.04
C ARG A 8 6.99 14.89 -21.28
N VAL A 9 6.63 14.15 -22.33
CA VAL A 9 5.22 13.86 -22.64
C VAL A 9 4.59 13.01 -21.51
N GLY A 10 5.23 11.96 -21.08
CA GLY A 10 4.75 11.12 -19.99
C GLY A 10 4.59 11.89 -18.68
N THR A 11 5.53 12.76 -18.34
CA THR A 11 5.44 13.64 -17.15
C THR A 11 4.25 14.59 -17.24
N LYS A 12 4.01 15.17 -18.42
CA LYS A 12 2.83 16.02 -18.64
C LYS A 12 1.53 15.24 -18.48
N MET A 13 1.46 14.04 -19.03
CA MET A 13 0.29 13.15 -18.88
C MET A 13 0.06 12.76 -17.41
N GLY A 14 1.08 12.33 -16.69
CA GLY A 14 1.01 11.97 -15.27
C GLY A 14 0.59 13.16 -14.40
N THR A 15 1.13 14.34 -14.63
CA THR A 15 0.73 15.58 -13.94
C THR A 15 -0.73 15.92 -14.22
N MET A 16 -1.17 15.76 -15.47
CA MET A 16 -2.54 16.03 -15.86
C MET A 16 -3.52 15.06 -15.20
N LEU A 17 -3.17 13.77 -15.15
CA LEU A 17 -3.95 12.76 -14.43
C LEU A 17 -4.09 13.12 -12.93
N GLN A 18 -3.00 13.51 -12.28
CA GLN A 18 -3.05 13.97 -10.88
C GLN A 18 -3.99 15.16 -10.73
N ARG A 19 -3.91 16.15 -11.62
CA ARG A 19 -4.79 17.32 -11.58
C ARG A 19 -6.26 16.93 -11.77
N VAL A 20 -6.58 16.07 -12.72
CA VAL A 20 -7.95 15.62 -12.95
C VAL A 20 -8.54 14.92 -11.72
N CYS A 21 -7.77 14.07 -11.07
CA CYS A 21 -8.24 13.31 -9.91
C CYS A 21 -8.26 14.13 -8.60
N GLN A 22 -7.36 15.09 -8.45
CA GLN A 22 -7.13 15.81 -7.18
C GLN A 22 -7.68 17.23 -7.15
N SER A 23 -7.86 17.87 -8.32
CA SER A 23 -8.44 19.21 -8.36
C SER A 23 -9.95 19.13 -8.55
N ALA A 24 -10.65 19.99 -7.83
CA ALA A 24 -12.02 20.34 -8.15
C ALA A 24 -12.06 21.09 -9.51
N ILE A 25 -11.90 20.35 -10.62
CA ILE A 25 -12.01 20.91 -11.97
C ILE A 25 -13.44 21.39 -12.23
N MET A 26 -14.41 20.82 -11.54
CA MET A 26 -15.78 21.33 -11.49
C MET A 26 -15.93 22.26 -10.30
N ARG A 27 -16.48 23.45 -10.53
CA ARG A 27 -16.79 24.49 -9.53
C ARG A 27 -17.88 24.08 -8.53
N VAL A 28 -18.01 22.81 -8.24
CA VAL A 28 -18.89 22.28 -7.21
C VAL A 28 -18.02 22.12 -5.96
N ALA A 29 -18.50 22.55 -4.81
CA ALA A 29 -17.81 22.49 -3.51
C ALA A 29 -17.60 21.04 -3.01
N GLU A 30 -17.37 20.10 -3.91
CA GLU A 30 -17.18 18.69 -3.64
C GLU A 30 -15.71 18.38 -3.46
N GLN A 31 -15.43 17.43 -2.60
CA GLN A 31 -14.08 16.95 -2.36
C GLN A 31 -13.52 16.28 -3.62
N PRO A 32 -12.18 16.30 -3.85
CA PRO A 32 -11.58 15.64 -4.98
C PRO A 32 -11.94 14.16 -5.00
N LEU A 33 -12.22 13.62 -6.19
CA LEU A 33 -12.67 12.25 -6.39
C LEU A 33 -11.71 11.23 -5.76
N TRP A 34 -10.41 11.39 -6.02
CA TRP A 34 -9.34 10.57 -5.44
C TRP A 34 -8.06 11.38 -5.24
N GLN A 35 -7.37 11.09 -4.14
CA GLN A 35 -6.01 11.56 -3.95
C GLN A 35 -5.04 10.55 -4.57
N ILE A 36 -4.20 11.00 -5.51
CA ILE A 36 -3.10 10.22 -6.05
C ILE A 36 -1.87 10.46 -5.19
N ASP A 37 -1.45 9.45 -4.45
CA ASP A 37 -0.23 9.48 -3.67
C ASP A 37 0.93 8.87 -4.46
N GLY A 38 1.85 9.72 -4.88
CA GLY A 38 3.06 9.31 -5.59
C GLY A 38 4.22 8.91 -4.66
N GLY A 39 4.00 8.82 -3.35
CA GLY A 39 5.06 8.59 -2.37
C GLY A 39 5.75 7.23 -2.43
N LEU A 40 5.11 6.23 -3.07
CA LEU A 40 5.68 4.89 -3.27
C LEU A 40 6.50 4.72 -4.56
N ARG A 41 6.64 5.79 -5.36
CA ARG A 41 7.52 5.73 -6.53
C ARG A 41 9.00 5.72 -6.10
N PRO A 42 9.93 5.28 -6.98
CA PRO A 42 11.36 5.37 -6.73
C PRO A 42 11.79 6.76 -6.22
N GLU A 43 12.58 6.81 -5.15
CA GLU A 43 13.00 8.04 -4.45
C GLU A 43 11.85 8.84 -3.80
N GLY A 44 10.66 8.24 -3.66
CA GLY A 44 9.53 8.86 -2.99
C GLY A 44 9.09 10.18 -3.64
N LYS A 45 8.84 11.20 -2.83
CA LYS A 45 8.36 12.51 -3.29
C LYS A 45 9.39 13.27 -4.14
N ASP A 46 10.68 12.99 -3.92
CA ASP A 46 11.79 13.69 -4.60
C ASP A 46 12.11 13.04 -5.96
N GLY A 47 11.63 11.83 -6.19
CA GLY A 47 11.83 11.09 -7.43
C GLY A 47 11.01 11.62 -8.60
N ALA A 48 11.49 11.36 -9.82
CA ALA A 48 10.78 11.69 -11.05
C ALA A 48 9.40 11.03 -11.09
N LEU A 49 8.37 11.77 -11.50
CA LEU A 49 7.00 11.27 -11.60
C LEU A 49 6.87 10.16 -12.66
N VAL A 50 7.63 10.25 -13.73
CA VAL A 50 7.66 9.29 -14.83
C VAL A 50 9.10 8.86 -15.10
N ARG A 51 9.27 7.57 -15.27
CA ARG A 51 10.56 6.92 -15.58
C ARG A 51 10.36 5.87 -16.64
N VAL A 52 11.39 5.58 -17.41
CA VAL A 52 11.42 4.40 -18.27
C VAL A 52 11.60 3.14 -17.46
N LEU A 53 11.14 2.03 -17.99
CA LEU A 53 11.16 0.72 -17.32
C LEU A 53 12.58 0.30 -16.88
N SER A 54 13.57 0.56 -17.71
CA SER A 54 14.99 0.27 -17.38
C SER A 54 15.48 1.08 -16.17
N SER A 55 15.04 2.33 -16.02
CA SER A 55 15.39 3.16 -14.85
C SER A 55 14.72 2.64 -13.57
N HIS A 56 13.48 2.13 -13.65
CA HIS A 56 12.84 1.44 -12.53
C HIS A 56 13.64 0.19 -12.12
N LYS A 57 14.03 -0.62 -13.09
CA LYS A 57 14.83 -1.84 -12.84
C LYS A 57 16.12 -1.51 -12.12
N ASN A 58 16.90 -0.56 -12.64
CA ASN A 58 18.17 -0.14 -12.03
C ASN A 58 17.97 0.37 -10.59
N TYR A 59 16.88 1.10 -10.33
CA TYR A 59 16.56 1.56 -8.99
C TYR A 59 16.31 0.40 -8.03
N TYR A 60 15.47 -0.56 -8.41
CA TYR A 60 15.16 -1.71 -7.56
C TYR A 60 16.35 -2.64 -7.35
N GLU A 61 17.28 -2.71 -8.30
CA GLU A 61 18.52 -3.49 -8.15
C GLU A 61 19.49 -2.87 -7.16
N GLN A 62 19.61 -1.54 -7.13
CA GLN A 62 20.71 -0.84 -6.47
C GLN A 62 20.32 -0.09 -5.21
N TRP A 63 19.14 0.54 -5.20
CA TRP A 63 18.81 1.57 -4.22
C TRP A 63 17.58 1.27 -3.38
N ALA A 64 16.66 0.45 -3.86
CA ALA A 64 15.39 0.22 -3.19
C ALA A 64 15.57 -0.38 -1.79
N GLU A 65 14.82 0.16 -0.85
CA GLU A 65 14.75 -0.30 0.52
C GLU A 65 13.86 -1.54 0.65
N ASN A 66 14.06 -2.33 1.71
CA ASN A 66 13.32 -3.59 1.92
C ASN A 66 11.80 -3.41 1.98
N TRP A 67 11.32 -2.33 2.55
CA TRP A 67 9.89 -2.03 2.66
C TRP A 67 9.23 -1.69 1.30
N GLU A 68 10.00 -1.23 0.31
CA GLU A 68 9.48 -0.94 -1.03
C GLU A 68 8.99 -2.22 -1.73
N PHE A 69 9.70 -3.32 -1.55
CA PHE A 69 9.26 -4.62 -2.08
C PHE A 69 7.99 -5.13 -1.39
N GLN A 70 7.81 -4.82 -0.11
CA GLN A 70 6.55 -5.08 0.57
C GLN A 70 5.39 -4.25 -0.02
N ALA A 71 5.63 -2.97 -0.33
CA ALA A 71 4.63 -2.13 -0.98
C ALA A 71 4.26 -2.66 -2.38
N LEU A 72 5.24 -3.15 -3.14
CA LEU A 72 5.04 -3.73 -4.48
C LEU A 72 4.20 -5.02 -4.51
N LEU A 73 4.01 -5.72 -3.38
CA LEU A 73 3.09 -6.87 -3.32
C LEU A 73 1.68 -6.56 -3.81
N LYS A 74 1.25 -5.31 -3.67
CA LYS A 74 -0.09 -4.86 -4.08
C LYS A 74 -0.09 -4.06 -5.38
N ALA A 75 1.08 -3.95 -6.03
CA ALA A 75 1.19 -3.26 -7.30
C ALA A 75 0.38 -3.98 -8.38
N ARG A 76 -0.33 -3.22 -9.18
CA ARG A 76 -1.06 -3.68 -10.36
C ARG A 76 -1.25 -2.54 -11.35
N PRO A 77 -1.20 -2.78 -12.65
CA PRO A 77 -1.60 -1.80 -13.63
C PRO A 77 -3.12 -1.55 -13.53
N VAL A 78 -3.54 -0.30 -13.59
CA VAL A 78 -4.98 0.07 -13.50
C VAL A 78 -5.47 0.83 -14.71
N ALA A 79 -4.56 1.44 -15.48
CA ALA A 79 -4.87 2.19 -16.68
C ALA A 79 -3.60 2.36 -17.52
N GLY A 80 -3.76 2.71 -18.79
CA GLY A 80 -2.69 2.91 -19.76
C GLY A 80 -2.49 1.69 -20.65
N ASP A 81 -1.28 1.57 -21.19
CA ASP A 81 -0.90 0.46 -22.07
C ASP A 81 -0.78 -0.85 -21.27
N PRO A 82 -1.54 -1.91 -21.60
CA PRO A 82 -1.53 -3.16 -20.86
C PRO A 82 -0.21 -3.92 -21.00
N ASP A 83 0.48 -3.83 -22.14
CA ASP A 83 1.75 -4.53 -22.36
C ASP A 83 2.86 -3.89 -21.53
N LEU A 84 2.88 -2.55 -21.46
CA LEU A 84 3.80 -1.84 -20.57
C LEU A 84 3.50 -2.17 -19.09
N GLY A 85 2.21 -2.24 -18.72
CA GLY A 85 1.80 -2.64 -17.38
C GLY A 85 2.28 -4.05 -17.03
N GLN A 86 2.11 -5.00 -17.94
CA GLN A 86 2.59 -6.37 -17.76
C GLN A 86 4.12 -6.44 -17.68
N ALA A 87 4.83 -5.73 -18.57
CA ALA A 87 6.29 -5.65 -18.54
C ALA A 87 6.81 -5.09 -17.21
N TYR A 88 6.12 -4.09 -16.62
CA TYR A 88 6.46 -3.60 -15.27
C TYR A 88 6.26 -4.66 -14.20
N MET A 89 5.16 -5.40 -14.23
CA MET A 89 4.90 -6.48 -13.29
C MET A 89 5.93 -7.60 -13.41
N ASP A 90 6.27 -8.01 -14.63
CA ASP A 90 7.26 -9.07 -14.87
C ASP A 90 8.67 -8.65 -14.45
N MET A 91 9.00 -7.39 -14.59
CA MET A 91 10.26 -6.82 -14.12
C MET A 91 10.33 -6.76 -12.59
N THR A 92 9.24 -6.40 -11.90
CA THR A 92 9.26 -6.21 -10.44
C THR A 92 9.08 -7.50 -9.64
N ARG A 93 8.31 -8.48 -10.14
CA ARG A 93 8.02 -9.75 -9.44
C ARG A 93 9.26 -10.49 -8.92
N PRO A 94 10.37 -10.64 -9.66
CA PRO A 94 11.57 -11.29 -9.15
C PRO A 94 12.16 -10.60 -7.92
N PHE A 95 12.14 -9.27 -7.89
CA PHE A 95 12.63 -8.50 -6.75
C PHE A 95 11.73 -8.70 -5.52
N VAL A 96 10.42 -8.64 -5.70
CA VAL A 96 9.44 -8.86 -4.63
C VAL A 96 9.64 -10.24 -3.99
N TRP A 97 9.65 -11.30 -4.79
CA TRP A 97 9.73 -12.67 -4.25
C TRP A 97 11.12 -13.09 -3.81
N SER A 98 12.15 -12.31 -4.10
CA SER A 98 13.50 -12.52 -3.54
C SER A 98 13.83 -11.58 -2.37
N ALA A 99 12.95 -10.64 -2.02
CA ALA A 99 13.19 -9.60 -1.03
C ALA A 99 13.58 -10.16 0.35
N SER A 100 12.98 -11.27 0.76
CA SER A 100 13.28 -11.91 2.05
C SER A 100 14.72 -12.43 2.19
N LYS A 101 15.48 -12.56 1.07
CA LYS A 101 16.92 -12.90 1.08
C LYS A 101 17.81 -11.71 1.44
N ARG A 102 17.27 -10.50 1.40
CA ARG A 102 18.05 -9.30 1.67
C ARG A 102 18.39 -9.21 3.17
N LYS A 103 19.56 -8.67 3.45
CA LYS A 103 20.00 -8.46 4.83
C LYS A 103 18.97 -7.63 5.60
N ASN A 104 18.70 -8.02 6.83
CA ASN A 104 17.81 -7.33 7.77
C ASN A 104 16.35 -7.17 7.30
N PHE A 105 15.90 -7.92 6.28
CA PHE A 105 14.59 -7.74 5.67
C PHE A 105 13.44 -7.67 6.70
N VAL A 106 13.34 -8.65 7.59
CA VAL A 106 12.26 -8.70 8.61
C VAL A 106 12.37 -7.51 9.57
N TYR A 107 13.58 -7.21 10.03
CA TYR A 107 13.82 -6.07 10.92
C TYR A 107 13.43 -4.74 10.29
N ASP A 108 13.78 -4.51 9.02
CA ASP A 108 13.46 -3.27 8.31
C ASP A 108 11.96 -3.12 8.08
N CYS A 109 11.25 -4.21 7.78
CA CYS A 109 9.79 -4.21 7.70
C CYS A 109 9.14 -3.86 9.05
N GLN A 110 9.62 -4.44 10.14
CA GLN A 110 9.13 -4.14 11.49
C GLN A 110 9.44 -2.69 11.88
N LYS A 111 10.64 -2.21 11.58
CA LYS A 111 11.05 -0.82 11.80
C LYS A 111 10.18 0.15 11.01
N MET A 112 9.86 -0.16 9.76
CA MET A 112 8.94 0.66 8.97
C MET A 112 7.53 0.67 9.59
N ARG A 113 7.02 -0.48 10.04
CA ARG A 113 5.72 -0.53 10.73
C ARG A 113 5.72 0.36 11.99
N LYS A 114 6.78 0.27 12.80
CA LYS A 114 6.94 1.11 13.99
C LYS A 114 7.00 2.59 13.64
N ARG A 115 7.75 2.96 12.61
CA ARG A 115 7.81 4.35 12.12
C ARG A 115 6.43 4.88 11.73
N VAL A 116 5.60 4.07 11.06
CA VAL A 116 4.23 4.47 10.68
C VAL A 116 3.36 4.69 11.92
N GLU A 117 3.48 3.83 12.94
CA GLU A 117 2.78 3.98 14.22
C GLU A 117 3.20 5.25 14.97
N ASP A 118 4.50 5.55 14.96
CA ASP A 118 5.06 6.71 15.66
C ASP A 118 4.67 8.07 15.02
N LEU A 119 4.20 8.07 13.78
CA LEU A 119 3.64 9.27 13.14
C LEU A 119 2.26 9.67 13.69
N ILE A 120 1.60 8.80 14.46
CA ILE A 120 0.30 9.10 15.03
C ILE A 120 0.48 10.03 16.24
N PRO A 121 -0.16 11.22 16.24
CA PRO A 121 -0.13 12.11 17.39
C PRO A 121 -0.64 11.40 18.66
N ALA A 122 0.02 11.60 19.78
CA ALA A 122 -0.31 10.92 21.04
C ALA A 122 -1.81 10.97 21.42
N PRO A 123 -2.53 12.11 21.30
CA PRO A 123 -3.96 12.17 21.65
C PRO A 123 -4.89 11.37 20.74
N LEU A 124 -4.38 10.91 19.58
CA LEU A 124 -5.17 10.19 18.57
C LEU A 124 -4.91 8.68 18.57
N LYS A 125 -3.89 8.20 19.30
CA LYS A 125 -3.45 6.81 19.25
C LYS A 125 -4.55 5.80 19.56
N ASP A 126 -5.37 6.07 20.57
CA ASP A 126 -6.44 5.16 21.01
C ASP A 126 -7.66 5.16 20.08
N ARG A 127 -7.71 6.08 19.13
CA ARG A 127 -8.80 6.27 18.18
C ARG A 127 -8.43 5.91 16.75
N GLU A 128 -7.16 5.64 16.50
CA GLU A 128 -6.62 5.38 15.15
C GLU A 128 -6.72 3.87 14.81
N ILE A 129 -7.76 3.51 14.05
CA ILE A 129 -8.10 2.12 13.71
C ILE A 129 -7.26 1.51 12.60
N LYS A 130 -6.56 2.33 11.83
CA LYS A 130 -5.77 1.84 10.70
C LYS A 130 -4.29 1.73 10.99
N LEU A 131 -3.70 2.82 11.47
CA LEU A 131 -2.27 2.93 11.69
C LEU A 131 -1.88 2.63 13.14
N GLY A 132 -2.86 2.63 14.06
CA GLY A 132 -2.68 2.32 15.46
C GLY A 132 -2.26 0.87 15.70
N ARG A 133 -1.80 0.61 16.92
CA ARG A 133 -1.43 -0.73 17.36
C ARG A 133 -2.66 -1.63 17.39
N GLY A 134 -2.54 -2.81 16.81
CA GLY A 134 -3.65 -3.77 16.69
C GLY A 134 -4.63 -3.46 15.57
N GLY A 135 -4.46 -2.36 14.81
CA GLY A 135 -5.35 -1.96 13.73
C GLY A 135 -5.05 -2.63 12.39
N LEU A 136 -5.81 -2.23 11.38
CA LEU A 136 -5.78 -2.80 10.02
C LEU A 136 -4.36 -3.00 9.46
N ARG A 137 -3.46 -2.05 9.72
CA ARG A 137 -2.09 -2.09 9.21
C ARG A 137 -1.26 -3.20 9.84
N ASP A 138 -1.53 -3.60 11.07
CA ASP A 138 -0.83 -4.71 11.73
C ASP A 138 -1.16 -6.04 11.07
N VAL A 139 -2.43 -6.26 10.75
CA VAL A 139 -2.85 -7.45 9.99
C VAL A 139 -2.21 -7.46 8.60
N GLU A 140 -2.29 -6.33 7.87
CA GLU A 140 -1.74 -6.20 6.53
C GLU A 140 -0.23 -6.45 6.50
N PHE A 141 0.54 -5.85 7.42
CA PHE A 141 1.99 -6.01 7.47
C PHE A 141 2.40 -7.42 7.87
N THR A 142 1.69 -8.04 8.82
CA THR A 142 1.95 -9.43 9.21
C THR A 142 1.74 -10.38 8.04
N VAL A 143 0.61 -10.27 7.35
CA VAL A 143 0.29 -11.11 6.19
C VAL A 143 1.31 -10.91 5.07
N GLN A 144 1.62 -9.66 4.72
CA GLN A 144 2.60 -9.33 3.66
C GLN A 144 4.00 -9.83 4.00
N MET A 145 4.44 -9.68 5.24
CA MET A 145 5.75 -10.18 5.67
C MET A 145 5.83 -11.72 5.53
N LEU A 146 4.81 -12.43 5.97
CA LEU A 146 4.74 -13.88 5.80
C LEU A 146 4.70 -14.30 4.33
N GLN A 147 3.94 -13.58 3.49
CA GLN A 147 3.95 -13.80 2.05
C GLN A 147 5.34 -13.65 1.45
N LEU A 148 6.08 -12.58 1.80
CA LEU A 148 7.42 -12.34 1.27
C LEU A 148 8.44 -13.37 1.74
N VAL A 149 8.31 -13.87 2.97
CA VAL A 149 9.21 -14.91 3.51
C VAL A 149 8.94 -16.25 2.84
N HIS A 150 7.69 -16.67 2.74
CA HIS A 150 7.31 -18.01 2.29
C HIS A 150 6.96 -18.08 0.80
N GLY A 151 6.39 -17.03 0.21
CA GLY A 151 5.96 -16.98 -1.19
C GLY A 151 7.10 -17.03 -2.21
N ARG A 152 8.35 -17.00 -1.76
CA ARG A 152 9.51 -17.32 -2.59
C ARG A 152 9.50 -18.77 -3.06
N THR A 153 9.16 -19.69 -2.18
CA THR A 153 9.14 -21.13 -2.42
C THR A 153 7.74 -21.68 -2.64
N ASP A 154 6.74 -21.01 -2.09
CA ASP A 154 5.34 -21.37 -2.23
C ASP A 154 4.58 -20.31 -3.04
N GLU A 155 4.43 -20.57 -4.34
CA GLU A 155 3.76 -19.65 -5.27
C GLU A 155 2.27 -19.49 -4.98
N SER A 156 1.65 -20.43 -4.27
CA SER A 156 0.24 -20.34 -3.90
C SER A 156 -0.05 -19.11 -3.03
N LEU A 157 0.95 -18.60 -2.30
CA LEU A 157 0.85 -17.41 -1.45
C LEU A 157 0.88 -16.09 -2.23
N ARG A 158 1.11 -16.12 -3.54
CA ARG A 158 1.28 -14.92 -4.39
C ARG A 158 -0.06 -14.33 -4.80
N THR A 159 -0.75 -13.74 -3.84
CA THR A 159 -2.02 -13.02 -4.06
C THR A 159 -1.95 -11.61 -3.46
N SER A 160 -2.68 -10.66 -4.05
CA SER A 160 -2.75 -9.27 -3.57
C SER A 160 -3.84 -9.02 -2.53
N ASN A 161 -4.77 -9.96 -2.34
CA ASN A 161 -5.86 -9.84 -1.38
C ASN A 161 -5.42 -10.31 0.01
N THR A 162 -5.60 -9.49 1.04
CA THR A 162 -5.15 -9.78 2.40
C THR A 162 -5.86 -11.01 3.01
N LEU A 163 -7.16 -11.15 2.79
CA LEU A 163 -7.94 -12.28 3.35
C LEU A 163 -7.61 -13.59 2.63
N ASP A 164 -7.46 -13.55 1.30
CA ASP A 164 -7.05 -14.73 0.52
C ASP A 164 -5.63 -15.14 0.91
N SER A 165 -4.75 -14.18 1.10
CA SER A 165 -3.38 -14.44 1.57
C SER A 165 -3.38 -15.14 2.93
N LEU A 166 -4.19 -14.64 3.86
CA LEU A 166 -4.29 -15.21 5.21
C LEU A 166 -4.87 -16.63 5.20
N GLN A 167 -5.84 -16.88 4.34
CA GLN A 167 -6.40 -18.21 4.12
C GLN A 167 -5.32 -19.17 3.59
N ARG A 168 -4.60 -18.77 2.54
CA ARG A 168 -3.52 -19.59 1.93
C ARG A 168 -2.36 -19.83 2.88
N LEU A 169 -1.99 -18.82 3.69
CA LEU A 169 -1.00 -18.99 4.77
C LEU A 169 -1.44 -20.03 5.79
N SER A 170 -2.73 -20.09 6.10
CA SER A 170 -3.27 -21.10 7.01
C SER A 170 -3.33 -22.49 6.38
N GLU A 171 -3.73 -22.61 5.12
CA GLU A 171 -3.76 -23.84 4.36
C GLU A 171 -2.36 -24.44 4.19
N GLY A 172 -1.35 -23.60 3.95
CA GLY A 172 0.07 -23.98 3.88
C GLY A 172 0.72 -24.26 5.24
N GLY A 173 0.01 -24.09 6.37
CA GLY A 173 0.53 -24.34 7.71
C GLY A 173 1.45 -23.26 8.28
N TYR A 174 1.58 -22.12 7.62
CA TYR A 174 2.42 -20.98 8.07
C TYR A 174 1.77 -20.19 9.21
N VAL A 175 0.45 -20.26 9.32
CA VAL A 175 -0.35 -19.64 10.39
C VAL A 175 -1.36 -20.66 10.89
N SER A 176 -1.53 -20.77 12.20
CA SER A 176 -2.53 -21.70 12.76
C SER A 176 -3.94 -21.31 12.30
N ARG A 177 -4.81 -22.30 12.05
CA ARG A 177 -6.20 -22.06 11.64
C ARG A 177 -6.95 -21.13 12.60
N LYS A 178 -6.72 -21.31 13.91
CA LYS A 178 -7.35 -20.46 14.94
C LYS A 178 -6.93 -18.99 14.81
N GLN A 179 -5.64 -18.74 14.61
CA GLN A 179 -5.13 -17.37 14.42
C GLN A 179 -5.62 -16.75 13.10
N ALA A 180 -5.62 -17.49 12.00
CA ALA A 180 -6.08 -17.01 10.72
C ALA A 180 -7.57 -16.64 10.75
N VAL A 181 -8.42 -17.46 11.37
CA VAL A 181 -9.85 -17.17 11.53
C VAL A 181 -10.04 -15.90 12.35
N ARG A 182 -9.35 -15.78 13.50
CA ARG A 182 -9.45 -14.58 14.34
C ARG A 182 -9.00 -13.33 13.60
N MET A 183 -7.81 -13.34 13.01
CA MET A 183 -7.30 -12.19 12.25
C MET A 183 -8.23 -11.81 11.09
N SER A 184 -8.85 -12.79 10.42
CA SER A 184 -9.81 -12.51 9.34
C SER A 184 -11.08 -11.84 9.87
N GLN A 185 -11.58 -12.25 11.02
CA GLN A 185 -12.75 -11.64 11.65
C GLN A 185 -12.46 -10.22 12.11
N ASP A 186 -11.33 -10.01 12.81
CA ASP A 186 -10.89 -8.71 13.30
C ASP A 186 -10.67 -7.75 12.12
N TYR A 187 -9.96 -8.18 11.07
CA TYR A 187 -9.73 -7.37 9.87
C TYR A 187 -11.02 -6.96 9.17
N ARG A 188 -11.99 -7.90 9.02
CA ARG A 188 -13.29 -7.59 8.42
C ARG A 188 -14.07 -6.59 9.26
N PHE A 189 -14.07 -6.76 10.58
CA PHE A 189 -14.73 -5.84 11.50
C PHE A 189 -14.16 -4.43 11.40
N GLU A 190 -12.83 -4.30 11.48
CA GLU A 190 -12.14 -3.01 11.37
C GLU A 190 -12.39 -2.33 10.02
N ARG A 191 -12.41 -3.12 8.91
CA ARG A 191 -12.76 -2.59 7.59
C ARG A 191 -14.18 -2.06 7.51
N VAL A 192 -15.13 -2.75 8.10
CA VAL A 192 -16.53 -2.28 8.16
C VAL A 192 -16.60 -0.97 8.96
N MET A 193 -15.87 -0.88 10.06
CA MET A 193 -15.82 0.33 10.88
C MET A 193 -15.18 1.50 10.12
N GLU A 194 -14.04 1.27 9.46
CA GLU A 194 -13.39 2.29 8.60
C GLU A 194 -14.35 2.81 7.52
N HIS A 195 -15.01 1.90 6.79
CA HIS A 195 -15.91 2.26 5.71
C HIS A 195 -17.13 3.04 6.22
N ARG A 196 -17.75 2.61 7.32
CA ARG A 196 -18.90 3.31 7.91
C ARG A 196 -18.53 4.73 8.30
N GLN A 197 -17.37 4.93 8.90
CA GLN A 197 -16.88 6.26 9.24
C GLN A 197 -16.63 7.14 8.02
N GLN A 198 -16.02 6.59 6.99
CA GLN A 198 -15.76 7.32 5.75
C GLN A 198 -17.05 7.72 5.03
N ILE A 199 -18.04 6.81 4.99
CA ILE A 199 -19.35 7.08 4.40
C ILE A 199 -20.10 8.13 5.22
N TRP A 200 -20.09 8.00 6.54
CA TRP A 200 -20.77 8.96 7.42
C TRP A 200 -20.21 10.38 7.32
N SER A 201 -18.89 10.49 7.34
CA SER A 201 -18.22 11.80 7.34
C SER A 201 -17.96 12.35 5.93
N LEU A 202 -18.19 11.55 4.87
CA LEU A 202 -17.79 11.83 3.48
C LEU A 202 -16.33 12.27 3.35
N LYS A 203 -15.48 11.77 4.25
CA LYS A 203 -14.06 12.11 4.35
C LYS A 203 -13.21 10.85 4.49
N ARG A 204 -12.00 10.87 3.95
CA ARG A 204 -11.00 9.85 4.22
C ARG A 204 -10.49 10.02 5.65
N THR A 205 -11.07 9.26 6.58
CA THR A 205 -10.68 9.24 7.99
C THR A 205 -10.42 7.82 8.47
N HIS A 206 -9.58 7.68 9.47
CA HIS A 206 -9.26 6.42 10.16
C HIS A 206 -9.42 6.58 11.68
N LEU A 207 -9.96 7.71 12.13
CA LEU A 207 -10.10 8.04 13.54
C LEU A 207 -11.54 7.79 14.00
N PHE A 208 -11.72 7.06 15.08
CA PHE A 208 -13.01 7.01 15.74
C PHE A 208 -13.44 8.40 16.23
N PRO A 209 -14.75 8.71 16.22
CA PRO A 209 -15.26 9.93 16.78
C PRO A 209 -14.83 10.09 18.24
N ASP A 210 -14.67 11.34 18.66
CA ASP A 210 -14.46 11.66 20.07
C ASP A 210 -15.79 11.58 20.80
N LEU A 211 -15.98 10.53 21.59
CA LEU A 211 -17.22 10.33 22.34
C LEU A 211 -17.47 11.42 23.38
N GLY A 212 -16.43 12.15 23.82
CA GLY A 212 -16.57 13.29 24.72
C GLY A 212 -17.14 14.56 24.07
N ARG A 213 -17.16 14.64 22.73
CA ARG A 213 -17.74 15.77 21.97
C ARG A 213 -19.08 15.47 21.30
N ALA A 214 -19.57 14.25 21.39
CA ALA A 214 -20.81 13.82 20.73
C ALA A 214 -22.09 14.19 21.52
N SER A 215 -21.98 14.92 22.62
CA SER A 215 -23.11 15.24 23.49
C SER A 215 -23.66 16.68 23.37
N VAL A 216 -23.28 17.45 22.34
CA VAL A 216 -23.86 18.78 22.09
C VAL A 216 -24.09 18.98 20.60
N GLY A 217 -25.28 18.65 20.13
CA GLY A 217 -25.76 18.93 18.79
C GLY A 217 -27.13 18.33 18.55
#